data_21c80f5427ddfad129d4b45e44502e3b
#
_entry.id   21c80f5427ddfad129d4b45e44502e3b
#
_cell.length_a   1.000
_cell.length_b   1.000
_cell.length_c   1.000
_cell.angle_alpha   90.00
_cell.angle_beta   90.00
_cell.angle_gamma   90.00
#
_symmetry.space_group_name_H-M   'P 1'
#
loop_
_entity.id
_entity.type
_entity.pdbx_description
1 polymer ?
#
loop_
_entity_poly.entity_id
_entity_poly.type
_entity_poly.pdbx_seq_one_letter_code
_entity_poly.pdbx_strand_id
1 'polypeptide(L)'
;KKFLIIILFLPLFCFGQKQGNIWYFGDHAGLDFNSGSPVVINNGQVGLIDCSPFGTCHAEGSAIICDSSGALLFYCDGSTAWNKNHQIMLNGDSLLSTISSTQSSLIVPQPGSSRYFYLFTTDDFFAHNLQYGFRYSIIDICLDNGLGGIINGEKNLLLLDTVTEKLTGVRHANGVDYWIIVHKFHSDAFHCYRLSSTGIIDTVISHVGSVHPIEGANTWTAVGQLKASPNGQKLALVNGNATPAIAEYFDFDNNTGIVSNVVSIQTNPLWSYYGVSFSPDNSKLYIACNLNGNGVYQFDLSAGGGNPTAVVASKTLVAGTYNYLGLQLATDGKIYVARSPFVGNSYLGVISSPNNAGTSCNYVDAAIDLNGHAASYGFPNFIDSYDYSNTVSKCETGIAEQSDIEKLKVFPNPFSTQLTFSYADNEQAVVSLYNFLGQRVLQQTFTNYMSTNTEQLANGIYFYELRNDKVTVMKGKVLKQGQEKTSR
;
A
#
# COMPACT_ATOMS: atom_id res chain seq x y z
N LYS A 1 -33.13 -17.72 -46.56
CA LYS A 1 -32.15 -16.65 -46.31
C LYS A 1 -31.57 -16.88 -44.91
N LYS A 2 -30.30 -17.33 -44.83
CA LYS A 2 -29.58 -17.47 -43.59
C LYS A 2 -28.92 -16.10 -43.32
N PHE A 3 -29.25 -15.45 -42.19
CA PHE A 3 -28.55 -14.27 -41.74
C PHE A 3 -27.27 -14.71 -41.02
N LEU A 4 -26.10 -14.31 -41.53
CA LEU A 4 -24.81 -14.49 -40.89
C LEU A 4 -24.63 -13.29 -39.94
N ILE A 5 -24.72 -13.50 -38.64
CA ILE A 5 -24.35 -12.48 -37.63
C ILE A 5 -22.82 -12.52 -37.48
N ILE A 6 -22.15 -11.54 -38.06
CA ILE A 6 -20.71 -11.31 -37.82
C ILE A 6 -20.65 -10.53 -36.52
N ILE A 7 -20.24 -11.20 -35.42
CA ILE A 7 -19.88 -10.53 -34.18
C ILE A 7 -18.46 -9.95 -34.37
N LEU A 8 -18.38 -8.64 -34.58
CA LEU A 8 -17.13 -7.91 -34.57
C LEU A 8 -16.62 -7.87 -33.11
N PHE A 9 -15.61 -8.66 -32.80
CA PHE A 9 -14.81 -8.46 -31.61
C PHE A 9 -13.97 -7.18 -31.82
N LEU A 10 -14.47 -6.04 -31.38
CA LEU A 10 -13.62 -4.87 -31.16
C LEU A 10 -12.70 -5.22 -29.97
N PRO A 11 -11.38 -5.12 -30.13
CA PRO A 11 -10.50 -5.23 -28.97
C PRO A 11 -10.89 -4.09 -28.03
N LEU A 12 -11.37 -4.43 -26.83
CA LEU A 12 -11.43 -3.51 -25.72
C LEU A 12 -9.98 -3.12 -25.42
N PHE A 13 -9.55 -1.96 -25.91
CA PHE A 13 -8.35 -1.33 -25.42
C PHE A 13 -8.61 -0.99 -23.94
N CYS A 14 -8.29 -1.92 -23.06
CA CYS A 14 -8.09 -1.62 -21.67
C CYS A 14 -6.86 -0.71 -21.64
N PHE A 15 -7.05 0.60 -21.51
CA PHE A 15 -5.95 1.50 -21.22
C PHE A 15 -5.41 1.03 -19.87
N GLY A 16 -4.26 0.37 -19.88
CA GLY A 16 -3.57 -0.06 -18.68
C GLY A 16 -3.43 1.14 -17.76
N GLN A 17 -3.77 0.95 -16.50
CA GLN A 17 -3.60 1.99 -15.50
C GLN A 17 -2.10 2.25 -15.36
N LYS A 18 -1.68 3.52 -15.47
CA LYS A 18 -0.27 3.91 -15.53
C LYS A 18 0.31 4.36 -14.20
N GLN A 19 -0.44 4.21 -13.11
CA GLN A 19 -0.03 4.68 -11.78
C GLN A 19 1.23 3.98 -11.25
N GLY A 20 1.58 2.78 -11.76
CA GLY A 20 2.79 2.04 -11.45
C GLY A 20 3.86 2.06 -12.56
N ASN A 21 3.82 3.01 -13.50
CA ASN A 21 4.72 2.99 -14.67
C ASN A 21 6.13 3.54 -14.40
N ILE A 22 6.37 4.25 -13.32
CA ILE A 22 7.71 4.69 -12.91
C ILE A 22 8.13 3.87 -11.69
N TRP A 23 9.35 3.38 -11.69
CA TRP A 23 9.98 2.69 -10.57
C TRP A 23 11.27 3.37 -10.17
N TYR A 24 11.49 3.56 -8.85
CA TYR A 24 12.78 3.89 -8.25
C TYR A 24 13.05 2.90 -7.13
N PHE A 25 14.19 2.24 -7.16
CA PHE A 25 14.53 1.13 -6.27
C PHE A 25 16.04 0.94 -6.16
N GLY A 26 16.45 0.08 -5.24
CA GLY A 26 17.83 -0.34 -5.11
C GLY A 26 18.78 0.82 -4.85
N ASP A 27 19.93 0.80 -5.50
CA ASP A 27 20.94 1.85 -5.45
C ASP A 27 20.77 2.81 -6.62
N HIS A 28 19.87 3.80 -6.48
CA HIS A 28 19.56 4.82 -7.48
C HIS A 28 19.13 4.28 -8.85
N ALA A 29 18.63 3.04 -8.88
CA ALA A 29 18.10 2.43 -10.09
C ALA A 29 16.65 2.84 -10.35
N GLY A 30 16.23 2.83 -11.61
CA GLY A 30 14.84 3.06 -11.95
C GLY A 30 14.47 2.59 -13.35
N LEU A 31 13.17 2.41 -13.56
CA LEU A 31 12.56 2.02 -14.83
C LEU A 31 11.34 2.90 -15.13
N ASP A 32 11.18 3.26 -16.40
CA ASP A 32 10.00 3.92 -16.94
C ASP A 32 9.31 3.04 -17.98
N PHE A 33 8.07 2.64 -17.72
CA PHE A 33 7.24 1.78 -18.57
C PHE A 33 6.30 2.56 -19.49
N ASN A 34 6.35 3.89 -19.53
CA ASN A 34 5.41 4.71 -20.29
C ASN A 34 5.50 4.53 -21.81
N SER A 35 6.66 4.08 -22.31
CA SER A 35 6.88 3.80 -23.73
C SER A 35 6.46 2.38 -24.18
N GLY A 36 5.94 1.55 -23.27
CA GLY A 36 5.56 0.15 -23.51
C GLY A 36 6.70 -0.86 -23.31
N SER A 37 7.95 -0.45 -23.51
CA SER A 37 9.15 -1.21 -23.09
C SER A 37 9.84 -0.41 -21.99
N PRO A 38 10.39 -1.06 -20.95
CA PRO A 38 11.05 -0.34 -19.86
C PRO A 38 12.29 0.41 -20.35
N VAL A 39 12.36 1.69 -19.98
CA VAL A 39 13.51 2.54 -20.17
C VAL A 39 14.21 2.74 -18.84
N VAL A 40 15.52 2.54 -18.79
CA VAL A 40 16.31 2.74 -17.57
C VAL A 40 16.43 4.24 -17.27
N ILE A 41 16.07 4.62 -16.07
CA ILE A 41 16.14 5.99 -15.52
C ILE A 41 16.85 5.92 -14.15
N ASN A 42 17.86 6.77 -13.92
CA ASN A 42 18.70 6.71 -12.73
C ASN A 42 18.76 8.08 -12.03
N ASN A 43 17.62 8.79 -12.01
CA ASN A 43 17.50 10.13 -11.42
C ASN A 43 16.75 10.15 -10.09
N GLY A 44 16.33 8.98 -9.58
CA GLY A 44 15.66 8.86 -8.29
C GLY A 44 16.62 8.99 -7.10
N GLN A 45 16.06 9.21 -5.92
CA GLN A 45 16.81 9.40 -4.67
C GLN A 45 16.86 8.14 -3.80
N VAL A 46 16.11 7.08 -4.17
CA VAL A 46 16.19 5.79 -3.46
C VAL A 46 17.61 5.24 -3.61
N GLY A 47 18.30 5.01 -2.52
CA GLY A 47 19.70 4.62 -2.53
C GLY A 47 20.14 3.95 -1.24
N LEU A 48 21.38 3.47 -1.20
CA LEU A 48 21.96 2.84 -0.01
C LEU A 48 22.20 3.87 1.08
N ILE A 49 21.90 3.49 2.31
CA ILE A 49 22.20 4.29 3.50
C ILE A 49 23.16 3.54 4.42
N ASP A 50 23.87 4.26 5.30
CA ASP A 50 24.68 3.67 6.34
C ASP A 50 23.80 3.31 7.54
N CYS A 51 23.65 2.02 7.79
CA CYS A 51 22.93 1.49 8.96
C CYS A 51 23.94 1.04 10.04
N SER A 52 24.83 1.91 10.45
CA SER A 52 25.75 1.62 11.56
C SER A 52 24.99 1.16 12.82
N PRO A 53 25.39 0.10 13.53
CA PRO A 53 26.71 -0.54 13.50
C PRO A 53 26.88 -1.72 12.51
N PHE A 54 25.88 -2.04 11.71
CA PHE A 54 25.89 -3.25 10.86
C PHE A 54 26.49 -3.02 9.45
N GLY A 55 26.89 -1.79 9.15
CA GLY A 55 27.40 -1.40 7.82
C GLY A 55 26.34 -0.80 6.92
N THR A 56 26.52 -0.90 5.60
CA THR A 56 25.57 -0.33 4.61
C THR A 56 24.28 -1.14 4.57
N CYS A 57 23.13 -0.49 4.74
CA CYS A 57 21.83 -1.11 4.52
C CYS A 57 21.63 -1.42 3.04
N HIS A 58 21.01 -2.55 2.79
CA HIS A 58 20.54 -2.88 1.46
C HIS A 58 19.21 -2.17 1.19
N ALA A 59 19.05 -1.61 0.00
CA ALA A 59 17.78 -1.07 -0.43
C ALA A 59 16.85 -2.23 -0.77
N GLU A 60 15.79 -2.39 0.02
CA GLU A 60 14.85 -3.51 -0.08
C GLU A 60 13.48 -3.01 -0.56
N GLY A 61 12.85 -2.11 0.19
CA GLY A 61 11.51 -1.61 -0.08
C GLY A 61 11.47 -0.16 -0.51
N SER A 62 10.54 0.15 -1.39
CA SER A 62 10.12 1.50 -1.76
C SER A 62 8.65 1.50 -2.18
N ALA A 63 8.05 2.66 -2.34
CA ALA A 63 6.74 2.81 -2.96
C ALA A 63 6.70 4.04 -3.86
N ILE A 64 5.98 3.96 -4.95
CA ILE A 64 5.88 5.02 -5.97
C ILE A 64 4.44 5.12 -6.44
N ILE A 65 4.02 6.31 -6.78
CA ILE A 65 2.74 6.53 -7.44
C ILE A 65 2.87 7.56 -8.56
N CYS A 66 2.28 7.22 -9.70
CA CYS A 66 2.10 8.13 -10.82
C CYS A 66 0.63 8.55 -10.93
N ASP A 67 0.35 9.57 -11.72
CA ASP A 67 -1.00 9.88 -12.15
C ASP A 67 -1.50 8.90 -13.23
N SER A 68 -2.73 9.06 -13.68
CA SER A 68 -3.34 8.22 -14.72
C SER A 68 -2.67 8.37 -16.09
N SER A 69 -1.86 9.39 -16.33
CA SER A 69 -1.06 9.56 -17.54
C SER A 69 0.30 8.83 -17.47
N GLY A 70 0.71 8.41 -16.27
CA GLY A 70 2.00 7.82 -15.95
C GLY A 70 3.07 8.83 -15.54
N ALA A 71 2.71 10.09 -15.29
CA ALA A 71 3.62 11.08 -14.76
C ALA A 71 3.82 10.89 -13.25
N LEU A 72 5.07 10.96 -12.79
CA LEU A 72 5.43 10.80 -11.38
C LEU A 72 4.70 11.83 -10.50
N LEU A 73 4.08 11.37 -9.42
CA LEU A 73 3.57 12.24 -8.37
C LEU A 73 4.56 12.34 -7.20
N PHE A 74 4.88 11.22 -6.58
CA PHE A 74 5.85 11.14 -5.48
C PHE A 74 6.25 9.69 -5.23
N TYR A 75 7.28 9.50 -4.39
CA TYR A 75 7.77 8.18 -3.99
C TYR A 75 8.41 8.23 -2.60
N CYS A 76 8.63 7.06 -2.01
CA CYS A 76 9.13 6.89 -0.65
C CYS A 76 9.99 5.63 -0.53
N ASP A 77 11.01 5.65 0.34
CA ASP A 77 11.84 4.49 0.70
C ASP A 77 11.53 3.94 2.10
N GLY A 78 10.48 4.46 2.75
CA GLY A 78 10.12 4.13 4.13
C GLY A 78 10.62 5.16 5.14
N SER A 79 11.74 5.82 4.91
CA SER A 79 12.31 6.86 5.79
C SER A 79 12.02 8.27 5.29
N THR A 80 11.98 8.46 3.99
CA THR A 80 11.86 9.75 3.31
C THR A 80 10.90 9.66 2.13
N ALA A 81 10.05 10.66 1.97
CA ALA A 81 9.21 10.85 0.80
C ALA A 81 9.73 12.00 -0.05
N TRP A 82 9.84 11.77 -1.37
CA TRP A 82 10.28 12.76 -2.36
C TRP A 82 9.17 13.09 -3.33
N ASN A 83 9.10 14.35 -3.71
CA ASN A 83 8.16 14.85 -4.71
C ASN A 83 8.59 14.52 -6.15
N LYS A 84 7.78 14.89 -7.12
CA LYS A 84 8.05 14.68 -8.57
C LYS A 84 9.32 15.36 -9.11
N ASN A 85 9.89 16.33 -8.37
CA ASN A 85 11.15 16.99 -8.69
C ASN A 85 12.35 16.37 -7.98
N HIS A 86 12.17 15.21 -7.35
CA HIS A 86 13.19 14.48 -6.57
C HIS A 86 13.74 15.28 -5.36
N GLN A 87 12.95 16.19 -4.85
CA GLN A 87 13.25 16.94 -3.62
C GLN A 87 12.46 16.30 -2.46
N ILE A 88 12.98 16.38 -1.24
CA ILE A 88 12.25 15.95 -0.06
C ILE A 88 10.91 16.69 -0.02
N MET A 89 9.83 15.93 0.04
CA MET A 89 8.47 16.47 0.12
C MET A 89 8.27 17.28 1.40
N LEU A 90 7.42 18.29 1.37
CA LEU A 90 7.07 19.06 2.57
C LEU A 90 6.67 18.09 3.71
N ASN A 91 7.37 18.17 4.85
CA ASN A 91 7.22 17.25 5.99
C ASN A 91 7.48 15.75 5.65
N GLY A 92 8.19 15.46 4.55
CA GLY A 92 8.40 14.11 4.02
C GLY A 92 9.62 13.38 4.58
N ASP A 93 10.44 14.01 5.41
CA ASP A 93 11.57 13.41 6.14
C ASP A 93 11.12 12.62 7.37
N SER A 94 12.00 11.89 8.04
CA SER A 94 11.78 11.29 9.36
C SER A 94 10.49 10.44 9.45
N LEU A 95 10.20 9.67 8.43
CA LEU A 95 9.21 8.60 8.49
C LEU A 95 9.78 7.45 9.33
N LEU A 96 8.89 6.75 10.04
CA LEU A 96 9.30 5.72 11.00
C LEU A 96 9.33 4.33 10.33
N SER A 97 10.29 4.15 9.44
CA SER A 97 10.70 2.92 8.78
C SER A 97 12.12 3.13 8.22
N THR A 98 12.66 2.17 7.50
CA THR A 98 13.92 2.31 6.75
C THR A 98 13.81 1.68 5.36
N ILE A 99 14.75 2.03 4.49
CA ILE A 99 14.91 1.40 3.17
C ILE A 99 15.25 -0.10 3.28
N SER A 100 15.73 -0.57 4.44
CA SER A 100 16.08 -1.97 4.68
C SER A 100 14.86 -2.84 5.07
N SER A 101 13.68 -2.26 5.29
CA SER A 101 12.46 -3.05 5.44
C SER A 101 12.05 -3.62 4.08
N THR A 102 11.82 -4.95 4.01
CA THR A 102 11.56 -5.69 2.76
C THR A 102 10.44 -5.05 1.91
N GLN A 103 9.38 -4.56 2.55
CA GLN A 103 8.29 -3.82 1.93
C GLN A 103 8.03 -2.54 2.73
N SER A 104 9.05 -1.68 2.80
CA SER A 104 9.14 -0.51 3.67
C SER A 104 7.91 0.40 3.61
N SER A 105 7.26 0.48 2.46
CA SER A 105 6.15 1.38 2.23
C SER A 105 5.16 0.88 1.19
N LEU A 106 3.93 1.45 1.24
CA LEU A 106 2.88 1.27 0.24
C LEU A 106 2.08 2.57 0.13
N ILE A 107 1.88 3.05 -1.10
CA ILE A 107 1.08 4.25 -1.38
C ILE A 107 -0.28 3.83 -1.93
N VAL A 108 -1.35 4.33 -1.30
CA VAL A 108 -2.73 4.03 -1.70
C VAL A 108 -3.52 5.33 -1.81
N PRO A 109 -4.18 5.61 -2.94
CA PRO A 109 -5.04 6.77 -3.04
C PRO A 109 -6.22 6.64 -2.07
N GLN A 110 -6.62 7.72 -1.43
CA GLN A 110 -7.85 7.72 -0.65
C GLN A 110 -9.05 7.52 -1.59
N PRO A 111 -9.90 6.51 -1.37
CA PRO A 111 -11.09 6.27 -2.17
C PRO A 111 -11.95 7.54 -2.32
N GLY A 112 -12.35 7.84 -3.56
CA GLY A 112 -13.16 9.00 -3.87
C GLY A 112 -12.44 10.35 -3.84
N SER A 113 -11.12 10.37 -3.58
CA SER A 113 -10.31 11.58 -3.61
C SER A 113 -9.35 11.58 -4.81
N SER A 114 -9.17 12.72 -5.44
CA SER A 114 -8.12 12.96 -6.44
C SER A 114 -6.88 13.65 -5.85
N ARG A 115 -6.89 13.94 -4.56
CA ARG A 115 -5.95 14.80 -3.87
C ARG A 115 -5.17 14.10 -2.76
N TYR A 116 -5.82 13.21 -2.00
CA TYR A 116 -5.24 12.61 -0.80
C TYR A 116 -4.75 11.19 -1.06
N PHE A 117 -3.60 10.86 -0.46
CA PHE A 117 -2.98 9.54 -0.49
C PHE A 117 -2.59 9.11 0.93
N TYR A 118 -2.73 7.83 1.20
CA TYR A 118 -2.20 7.19 2.40
C TYR A 118 -0.85 6.57 2.05
N LEU A 119 0.17 6.93 2.82
CA LEU A 119 1.48 6.32 2.80
C LEU A 119 1.59 5.42 4.04
N PHE A 120 1.53 4.12 3.84
CA PHE A 120 1.73 3.12 4.89
C PHE A 120 3.20 2.76 4.98
N THR A 121 3.71 2.51 6.20
CA THR A 121 5.10 2.11 6.46
C THR A 121 5.16 0.97 7.47
N THR A 122 6.03 -0.01 7.20
CA THR A 122 6.41 -1.08 8.13
C THR A 122 7.86 -0.91 8.55
N ASP A 123 8.12 -1.04 9.84
CA ASP A 123 9.48 -0.93 10.39
C ASP A 123 10.37 -2.10 9.97
N ASP A 124 11.67 -1.94 10.11
CA ASP A 124 12.65 -2.97 9.83
C ASP A 124 13.12 -3.69 11.09
N PHE A 125 13.61 -4.91 10.88
CA PHE A 125 14.15 -5.72 11.94
C PHE A 125 15.56 -5.27 12.34
N PHE A 126 16.42 -4.94 11.38
CA PHE A 126 17.86 -4.76 11.63
C PHE A 126 18.20 -3.43 12.29
N ALA A 127 17.63 -2.32 11.85
CA ALA A 127 17.94 -1.01 12.40
C ALA A 127 17.15 -0.72 13.69
N HIS A 128 15.90 -1.12 13.75
CA HIS A 128 14.98 -0.72 14.81
C HIS A 128 14.36 -1.86 15.60
N ASN A 129 14.65 -3.12 15.25
CA ASN A 129 14.04 -4.29 15.88
C ASN A 129 12.50 -4.24 15.90
N LEU A 130 11.88 -3.75 14.82
CA LEU A 130 10.44 -3.60 14.61
C LEU A 130 9.72 -2.70 15.63
N GLN A 131 10.45 -1.86 16.38
CA GLN A 131 9.87 -1.06 17.47
C GLN A 131 8.92 0.05 17.01
N TYR A 132 9.02 0.48 15.74
CA TYR A 132 8.12 1.51 15.20
C TYR A 132 6.81 0.95 14.69
N GLY A 133 6.72 -0.37 14.44
CA GLY A 133 5.51 -1.06 14.05
C GLY A 133 4.97 -0.67 12.68
N PHE A 134 3.65 -0.77 12.52
CA PHE A 134 2.92 -0.42 11.30
C PHE A 134 2.24 0.93 11.45
N ARG A 135 2.50 1.84 10.52
CA ARG A 135 2.05 3.24 10.59
C ARG A 135 1.50 3.72 9.25
N TYR A 136 0.83 4.87 9.28
CA TYR A 136 0.48 5.60 8.07
C TYR A 136 0.70 7.10 8.24
N SER A 137 0.82 7.77 7.11
CA SER A 137 0.82 9.23 6.99
C SER A 137 -0.12 9.63 5.85
N ILE A 138 -0.75 10.81 5.94
CA ILE A 138 -1.64 11.31 4.89
C ILE A 138 -0.91 12.37 4.08
N ILE A 139 -0.85 12.15 2.77
CA ILE A 139 -0.24 13.07 1.81
C ILE A 139 -1.34 13.83 1.09
N ASP A 140 -1.18 15.13 1.00
CA ASP A 140 -1.96 16.03 0.16
C ASP A 140 -1.06 16.50 -0.99
N ILE A 141 -1.34 16.04 -2.23
CA ILE A 141 -0.53 16.37 -3.40
C ILE A 141 -0.64 17.85 -3.83
N CYS A 142 -1.57 18.60 -3.26
CA CYS A 142 -1.77 20.01 -3.58
C CYS A 142 -1.01 20.97 -2.65
N LEU A 143 -0.42 20.48 -1.56
CA LEU A 143 0.50 21.27 -0.75
C LEU A 143 1.75 21.64 -1.55
N ASP A 144 2.49 22.64 -1.05
CA ASP A 144 3.73 23.11 -1.64
C ASP A 144 3.62 23.39 -3.15
N ASN A 145 2.62 24.20 -3.54
CA ASN A 145 2.36 24.58 -4.93
C ASN A 145 2.18 23.37 -5.89
N GLY A 146 1.61 22.28 -5.41
CA GLY A 146 1.38 21.06 -6.20
C GLY A 146 2.59 20.13 -6.28
N LEU A 147 3.57 20.28 -5.40
CA LEU A 147 4.66 19.33 -5.18
C LEU A 147 4.28 18.27 -4.15
N GLY A 148 3.24 18.54 -3.35
CA GLY A 148 2.74 17.64 -2.33
C GLY A 148 3.42 17.81 -0.97
N GLY A 149 2.77 17.27 0.06
CA GLY A 149 3.29 17.31 1.43
C GLY A 149 2.53 16.35 2.35
N ILE A 150 3.17 15.93 3.42
CA ILE A 150 2.50 15.21 4.51
C ILE A 150 1.77 16.23 5.37
N ILE A 151 0.49 16.00 5.59
CA ILE A 151 -0.39 16.89 6.36
C ILE A 151 0.12 16.98 7.80
N ASN A 152 0.20 18.20 8.32
CA ASN A 152 0.66 18.41 9.69
C ASN A 152 -0.31 17.75 10.70
N GLY A 153 0.23 16.93 11.59
CA GLY A 153 -0.56 16.13 12.54
C GLY A 153 -1.03 14.77 12.00
N GLU A 154 -0.85 14.49 10.71
CA GLU A 154 -1.24 13.23 10.05
C GLU A 154 0.00 12.42 9.59
N LYS A 155 1.09 12.49 10.35
CA LYS A 155 2.35 11.81 10.07
C LYS A 155 2.64 10.73 11.09
N ASN A 156 3.10 9.55 10.62
CA ASN A 156 3.53 8.44 11.46
C ASN A 156 2.46 7.93 12.47
N LEU A 157 1.18 7.97 12.09
CA LEU A 157 0.09 7.51 12.95
C LEU A 157 0.13 5.98 13.11
N LEU A 158 0.19 5.50 14.35
CA LEU A 158 0.33 4.08 14.65
C LEU A 158 -0.97 3.31 14.41
N LEU A 159 -0.87 2.16 13.72
CA LEU A 159 -1.96 1.20 13.52
C LEU A 159 -1.75 -0.10 14.31
N LEU A 160 -0.50 -0.60 14.34
CA LEU A 160 -0.15 -1.83 15.03
C LEU A 160 1.29 -1.74 15.54
N ASP A 161 1.51 -2.13 16.79
CA ASP A 161 2.76 -1.94 17.52
C ASP A 161 3.93 -2.79 16.99
N THR A 162 3.65 -4.00 16.52
CA THR A 162 4.70 -4.92 16.09
C THR A 162 4.23 -5.75 14.89
N VAL A 163 4.89 -5.57 13.75
CA VAL A 163 4.61 -6.28 12.50
C VAL A 163 5.89 -6.84 11.90
N THR A 164 5.75 -7.81 11.02
CA THR A 164 6.82 -8.20 10.11
C THR A 164 7.00 -7.12 9.03
N GLU A 165 8.05 -7.22 8.23
CA GLU A 165 8.32 -6.31 7.09
C GLU A 165 7.41 -6.56 5.88
N LYS A 166 6.27 -7.20 6.10
CA LYS A 166 5.33 -7.68 5.07
C LYS A 166 4.13 -6.76 4.96
N LEU A 167 3.95 -6.18 3.78
CA LEU A 167 2.90 -5.20 3.50
C LEU A 167 2.40 -5.35 2.06
N THR A 168 1.10 -5.55 1.89
CA THR A 168 0.47 -5.54 0.57
C THR A 168 -0.87 -4.84 0.59
N GLY A 169 -1.41 -4.52 -0.58
CA GLY A 169 -2.73 -3.93 -0.76
C GLY A 169 -3.57 -4.71 -1.75
N VAL A 170 -4.88 -4.77 -1.51
CA VAL A 170 -5.86 -5.42 -2.38
C VAL A 170 -7.05 -4.52 -2.60
N ARG A 171 -7.53 -4.45 -3.84
CA ARG A 171 -8.79 -3.78 -4.15
C ARG A 171 -9.95 -4.52 -3.48
N HIS A 172 -10.78 -3.82 -2.72
CA HIS A 172 -12.00 -4.38 -2.15
C HIS A 172 -13.01 -4.75 -3.23
N ALA A 173 -13.81 -5.81 -3.03
CA ALA A 173 -14.80 -6.30 -3.98
C ALA A 173 -15.86 -5.25 -4.39
N ASN A 174 -16.07 -4.18 -3.58
CA ASN A 174 -16.96 -3.07 -3.95
C ASN A 174 -16.40 -2.17 -5.07
N GLY A 175 -15.15 -2.42 -5.53
CA GLY A 175 -14.49 -1.65 -6.60
C GLY A 175 -14.14 -0.22 -6.24
N VAL A 176 -14.17 0.17 -4.96
CA VAL A 176 -13.89 1.54 -4.48
C VAL A 176 -12.81 1.54 -3.39
N ASP A 177 -13.01 0.76 -2.33
CA ASP A 177 -12.15 0.70 -1.14
C ASP A 177 -10.92 -0.21 -1.37
N TYR A 178 -10.03 -0.22 -0.40
CA TYR A 178 -8.84 -1.06 -0.39
C TYR A 178 -8.69 -1.79 0.94
N TRP A 179 -8.15 -2.99 0.89
CA TRP A 179 -7.59 -3.69 2.03
C TRP A 179 -6.08 -3.45 2.08
N ILE A 180 -5.57 -3.07 3.26
CA ILE A 180 -4.15 -2.95 3.56
C ILE A 180 -3.81 -4.08 4.52
N ILE A 181 -2.89 -4.94 4.13
CA ILE A 181 -2.67 -6.24 4.78
C ILE A 181 -1.24 -6.31 5.29
N VAL A 182 -1.10 -6.60 6.57
CA VAL A 182 0.18 -6.86 7.24
C VAL A 182 0.10 -8.16 8.04
N HIS A 183 1.24 -8.75 8.35
CA HIS A 183 1.34 -9.94 9.19
C HIS A 183 1.97 -9.57 10.54
N LYS A 184 1.29 -9.88 11.63
CA LYS A 184 1.78 -9.56 12.99
C LYS A 184 3.00 -10.42 13.32
N PHE A 185 4.04 -9.79 13.87
CA PHE A 185 5.22 -10.48 14.36
C PHE A 185 4.89 -11.27 15.64
N HIS A 186 5.53 -12.38 15.92
CA HIS A 186 5.24 -13.32 17.02
C HIS A 186 3.82 -13.92 16.96
N SER A 187 3.23 -14.03 15.78
CA SER A 187 1.86 -14.49 15.59
C SER A 187 1.68 -15.17 14.23
N ASP A 188 0.54 -15.83 14.05
CA ASP A 188 -0.04 -16.30 12.79
C ASP A 188 -1.12 -15.33 12.27
N ALA A 189 -1.21 -14.12 12.84
CA ALA A 189 -2.29 -13.20 12.59
C ALA A 189 -1.99 -12.28 11.39
N PHE A 190 -2.87 -12.32 10.39
CA PHE A 190 -3.02 -11.27 9.39
C PHE A 190 -3.94 -10.18 9.92
N HIS A 191 -3.53 -8.92 9.78
CA HIS A 191 -4.33 -7.75 10.05
C HIS A 191 -4.67 -7.06 8.72
N CYS A 192 -5.95 -7.04 8.36
CA CYS A 192 -6.47 -6.46 7.13
C CYS A 192 -7.26 -5.20 7.48
N TYR A 193 -6.72 -4.02 7.13
CA TYR A 193 -7.32 -2.71 7.38
C TYR A 193 -8.08 -2.24 6.15
N ARG A 194 -9.36 -1.90 6.30
CA ARG A 194 -10.17 -1.38 5.20
C ARG A 194 -10.04 0.14 5.11
N LEU A 195 -9.48 0.62 4.01
CA LEU A 195 -9.40 2.04 3.66
C LEU A 195 -10.57 2.42 2.76
N SER A 196 -11.37 3.40 3.21
CA SER A 196 -12.52 3.96 2.50
C SER A 196 -12.35 5.47 2.23
N SER A 197 -13.37 6.08 1.62
CA SER A 197 -13.40 7.54 1.42
C SER A 197 -13.38 8.36 2.71
N THR A 198 -13.70 7.76 3.85
CA THR A 198 -13.69 8.39 5.17
C THR A 198 -12.48 8.01 6.03
N GLY A 199 -11.51 7.31 5.43
CA GLY A 199 -10.31 6.82 6.11
C GLY A 199 -10.36 5.33 6.42
N ILE A 200 -9.57 4.89 7.38
CA ILE A 200 -9.53 3.49 7.84
C ILE A 200 -10.75 3.25 8.73
N ILE A 201 -11.65 2.34 8.29
CA ILE A 201 -12.98 2.15 8.90
C ILE A 201 -13.17 0.80 9.58
N ASP A 202 -12.35 -0.19 9.24
CA ASP A 202 -12.52 -1.55 9.72
C ASP A 202 -11.17 -2.28 9.79
N THR A 203 -11.09 -3.31 10.65
CA THR A 203 -9.93 -4.18 10.77
C THR A 203 -10.41 -5.62 10.97
N VAL A 204 -10.00 -6.50 10.04
CA VAL A 204 -10.28 -7.94 10.11
C VAL A 204 -9.00 -8.66 10.47
N ILE A 205 -9.07 -9.53 11.49
CA ILE A 205 -7.93 -10.33 11.94
C ILE A 205 -8.22 -11.80 11.63
N SER A 206 -7.27 -12.45 10.93
CA SER A 206 -7.34 -13.88 10.63
C SER A 206 -6.12 -14.59 11.20
N HIS A 207 -6.35 -15.61 12.02
CA HIS A 207 -5.32 -16.48 12.56
C HIS A 207 -5.18 -17.71 11.68
N VAL A 208 -4.14 -17.74 10.83
CA VAL A 208 -3.94 -18.82 9.85
C VAL A 208 -2.49 -18.86 9.35
N GLY A 209 -1.97 -20.06 9.13
CA GLY A 209 -0.59 -20.26 8.67
C GLY A 209 0.41 -20.39 9.81
N SER A 210 1.67 -20.13 9.50
CA SER A 210 2.78 -20.29 10.44
C SER A 210 2.94 -19.07 11.33
N VAL A 211 3.32 -19.31 12.60
CA VAL A 211 3.73 -18.24 13.52
C VAL A 211 5.09 -17.66 13.08
N HIS A 212 5.23 -16.35 13.06
CA HIS A 212 6.46 -15.60 12.84
C HIS A 212 6.86 -14.81 14.10
N PRO A 213 8.03 -14.98 14.75
CA PRO A 213 9.08 -15.94 14.47
C PRO A 213 8.74 -17.32 15.03
N ILE A 214 9.50 -18.26 14.55
CA ILE A 214 9.63 -19.55 15.17
C ILE A 214 10.69 -19.38 16.27
N GLU A 215 10.42 -19.84 17.48
CA GLU A 215 11.38 -19.76 18.60
C GLU A 215 12.73 -20.37 18.23
N GLY A 216 13.81 -19.59 18.35
CA GLY A 216 15.18 -20.02 18.03
C GLY A 216 15.96 -18.88 17.36
N ALA A 217 17.27 -18.95 17.42
CA ALA A 217 18.23 -17.86 17.20
C ALA A 217 18.24 -17.13 15.84
N ASN A 218 17.23 -17.25 14.98
CA ASN A 218 17.19 -16.60 13.67
C ASN A 218 15.97 -15.70 13.50
N THR A 219 16.24 -14.43 13.62
CA THR A 219 15.32 -13.29 13.60
C THR A 219 14.83 -12.86 12.21
N TRP A 220 15.36 -13.44 11.15
CA TRP A 220 15.00 -13.13 9.74
C TRP A 220 13.59 -13.57 9.34
N THR A 221 12.79 -14.09 10.27
CA THR A 221 11.39 -14.44 10.01
C THR A 221 10.51 -13.23 9.75
N ALA A 222 10.93 -12.04 10.18
CA ALA A 222 10.26 -10.79 9.82
C ALA A 222 10.44 -10.44 8.33
N VAL A 223 11.59 -10.78 7.75
CA VAL A 223 12.03 -10.44 6.38
C VAL A 223 11.32 -11.30 5.34
N GLY A 224 11.19 -10.78 4.11
CA GLY A 224 10.58 -11.47 2.96
C GLY A 224 9.22 -10.89 2.58
N GLN A 225 8.86 -11.09 1.32
CA GLN A 225 7.70 -10.46 0.72
C GLN A 225 6.37 -11.13 1.10
N LEU A 226 5.30 -10.31 1.15
CA LEU A 226 3.89 -10.67 1.10
C LEU A 226 3.28 -10.04 -0.15
N LYS A 227 2.63 -10.83 -1.01
CA LYS A 227 2.00 -10.37 -2.24
C LYS A 227 0.59 -10.88 -2.38
N ALA A 228 -0.26 -10.07 -3.00
CA ALA A 228 -1.60 -10.47 -3.41
C ALA A 228 -1.61 -10.89 -4.88
N SER A 229 -2.49 -11.82 -5.25
CA SER A 229 -2.77 -12.10 -6.65
C SER A 229 -3.45 -10.90 -7.32
N PRO A 230 -3.23 -10.66 -8.62
CA PRO A 230 -3.85 -9.53 -9.34
C PRO A 230 -5.38 -9.47 -9.24
N ASN A 231 -6.06 -10.62 -9.15
CA ASN A 231 -7.51 -10.67 -8.93
C ASN A 231 -7.94 -10.45 -7.46
N GLY A 232 -6.97 -10.30 -6.53
CA GLY A 232 -7.23 -10.06 -5.12
C GLY A 232 -7.85 -11.23 -4.35
N GLN A 233 -7.73 -12.49 -4.84
CA GLN A 233 -8.36 -13.66 -4.22
C GLN A 233 -7.36 -14.58 -3.50
N LYS A 234 -6.06 -14.33 -3.63
CA LYS A 234 -5.02 -15.09 -2.94
C LYS A 234 -3.95 -14.16 -2.38
N LEU A 235 -3.33 -14.61 -1.30
CA LEU A 235 -2.12 -14.03 -0.74
C LEU A 235 -1.02 -15.09 -0.79
N ALA A 236 0.23 -14.65 -0.87
CA ALA A 236 1.39 -15.52 -0.66
C ALA A 236 2.47 -14.77 0.11
N LEU A 237 3.11 -15.45 1.05
CA LEU A 237 4.21 -14.90 1.82
C LEU A 237 5.38 -15.88 1.90
N VAL A 238 6.55 -15.30 2.09
CA VAL A 238 7.79 -16.04 2.34
C VAL A 238 8.56 -15.38 3.48
N ASN A 239 9.47 -16.13 4.12
CA ASN A 239 10.42 -15.55 5.05
C ASN A 239 11.87 -15.78 4.64
N GLY A 240 12.73 -14.80 4.98
CA GLY A 240 14.17 -14.87 4.82
C GLY A 240 14.81 -15.79 5.86
N ASN A 241 15.94 -16.34 5.53
CA ASN A 241 16.95 -17.07 6.35
C ASN A 241 16.48 -17.57 7.74
N ALA A 242 15.36 -18.26 7.78
CA ALA A 242 14.79 -18.85 8.99
C ALA A 242 14.84 -20.37 8.92
N THR A 243 14.85 -21.01 10.08
CA THR A 243 14.78 -22.48 10.18
C THR A 243 13.65 -22.85 11.16
N PRO A 244 12.57 -23.48 10.66
CA PRO A 244 12.30 -23.79 9.25
C PRO A 244 11.92 -22.55 8.44
N ALA A 245 12.30 -22.54 7.16
CA ALA A 245 11.86 -21.51 6.22
C ALA A 245 10.34 -21.59 6.02
N ILE A 246 9.69 -20.48 5.78
CA ILE A 246 8.25 -20.39 5.50
C ILE A 246 8.04 -19.96 4.06
N ALA A 247 7.18 -20.67 3.34
CA ALA A 247 6.64 -20.28 2.06
C ALA A 247 5.21 -20.81 1.99
N GLU A 248 4.25 -19.92 2.00
CA GLU A 248 2.82 -20.24 2.12
C GLU A 248 1.99 -19.39 1.17
N TYR A 249 0.88 -19.95 0.67
CA TYR A 249 -0.17 -19.18 0.04
C TYR A 249 -1.52 -19.46 0.69
N PHE A 250 -2.46 -18.52 0.54
CA PHE A 250 -3.74 -18.49 1.24
C PHE A 250 -4.84 -18.07 0.27
N ASP A 251 -6.07 -18.41 0.61
CA ASP A 251 -7.23 -17.77 0.04
C ASP A 251 -7.48 -16.44 0.75
N PHE A 252 -7.87 -15.43 -0.02
CA PHE A 252 -8.28 -14.12 0.47
C PHE A 252 -9.65 -13.75 -0.06
N ASP A 253 -10.59 -13.49 0.83
CA ASP A 253 -11.89 -12.96 0.47
C ASP A 253 -11.83 -11.42 0.47
N ASN A 254 -11.67 -10.83 -0.71
CA ASN A 254 -11.56 -9.39 -0.87
C ASN A 254 -12.87 -8.62 -0.62
N ASN A 255 -13.99 -9.31 -0.34
CA ASN A 255 -15.21 -8.69 0.13
C ASN A 255 -15.24 -8.54 1.65
N THR A 256 -14.70 -9.53 2.37
CA THR A 256 -14.76 -9.57 3.84
C THR A 256 -13.43 -9.29 4.53
N GLY A 257 -12.30 -9.34 3.80
CA GLY A 257 -10.96 -9.19 4.36
C GLY A 257 -10.44 -10.44 5.08
N ILE A 258 -11.12 -11.59 4.96
CA ILE A 258 -10.74 -12.83 5.65
C ILE A 258 -9.64 -13.55 4.86
N VAL A 259 -8.56 -13.94 5.56
CA VAL A 259 -7.52 -14.85 5.08
C VAL A 259 -7.80 -16.25 5.60
N SER A 260 -7.71 -17.26 4.73
CA SER A 260 -8.05 -18.66 5.06
C SER A 260 -7.28 -19.66 4.20
N ASN A 261 -7.47 -20.95 4.49
CA ASN A 261 -7.00 -22.07 3.64
C ASN A 261 -5.51 -22.02 3.31
N VAL A 262 -4.65 -22.04 4.35
CA VAL A 262 -3.19 -22.08 4.17
C VAL A 262 -2.73 -23.30 3.41
N VAL A 263 -1.83 -23.12 2.46
CA VAL A 263 -1.08 -24.18 1.79
C VAL A 263 0.41 -23.89 1.92
N SER A 264 1.13 -24.76 2.64
CA SER A 264 2.58 -24.72 2.70
C SER A 264 3.17 -25.26 1.40
N ILE A 265 3.98 -24.43 0.74
CA ILE A 265 4.74 -24.77 -0.48
C ILE A 265 6.23 -24.88 -0.20
N GLN A 266 6.58 -24.85 1.08
CA GLN A 266 7.94 -25.11 1.54
C GLN A 266 8.38 -26.52 1.14
N THR A 267 9.44 -26.61 0.34
CA THR A 267 9.98 -27.89 -0.12
C THR A 267 11.28 -28.29 0.55
N ASN A 268 11.94 -27.36 1.25
CA ASN A 268 13.14 -27.60 2.04
C ASN A 268 13.21 -26.61 3.20
N PRO A 269 13.25 -27.06 4.45
CA PRO A 269 13.29 -26.21 5.62
C PRO A 269 14.59 -25.43 5.81
N LEU A 270 15.63 -25.74 5.05
CA LEU A 270 16.95 -25.08 5.11
C LEU A 270 17.12 -24.01 4.02
N TRP A 271 16.13 -23.82 3.17
CA TRP A 271 16.18 -22.79 2.15
C TRP A 271 15.82 -21.42 2.73
N SER A 272 16.40 -20.37 2.17
CA SER A 272 16.01 -18.99 2.45
C SER A 272 15.22 -18.46 1.27
N TYR A 273 13.97 -18.11 1.52
CA TYR A 273 13.09 -17.47 0.54
C TYR A 273 13.08 -15.96 0.76
N TYR A 274 12.91 -15.20 -0.30
CA TYR A 274 12.86 -13.73 -0.18
C TYR A 274 11.72 -13.11 -0.97
N GLY A 275 11.66 -13.36 -2.28
CA GLY A 275 10.68 -12.79 -3.18
C GLY A 275 9.53 -13.73 -3.50
N VAL A 276 8.34 -13.14 -3.70
CA VAL A 276 7.17 -13.86 -4.19
C VAL A 276 6.38 -12.98 -5.15
N SER A 277 5.80 -13.57 -6.22
CA SER A 277 4.95 -12.87 -7.17
C SER A 277 3.98 -13.83 -7.85
N PHE A 278 2.76 -13.37 -8.13
CA PHE A 278 1.80 -14.10 -8.95
C PHE A 278 1.93 -13.73 -10.43
N SER A 279 1.53 -14.65 -11.33
CA SER A 279 1.36 -14.32 -12.74
C SER A 279 0.16 -13.39 -12.98
N PRO A 280 0.14 -12.60 -14.08
CA PRO A 280 -0.98 -11.70 -14.40
C PRO A 280 -2.34 -12.38 -14.46
N ASP A 281 -2.40 -13.64 -14.93
CA ASP A 281 -3.62 -14.44 -15.01
C ASP A 281 -3.97 -15.19 -13.73
N ASN A 282 -3.18 -15.02 -12.66
CA ASN A 282 -3.33 -15.67 -11.34
C ASN A 282 -3.09 -17.20 -11.36
N SER A 283 -2.63 -17.79 -12.46
CA SER A 283 -2.48 -19.23 -12.58
C SER A 283 -1.16 -19.75 -12.02
N LYS A 284 -0.15 -18.91 -11.88
CA LYS A 284 1.19 -19.29 -11.41
C LYS A 284 1.63 -18.44 -10.22
N LEU A 285 2.41 -19.09 -9.34
CA LEU A 285 3.10 -18.44 -8.23
C LEU A 285 4.59 -18.66 -8.41
N TYR A 286 5.37 -17.57 -8.28
CA TYR A 286 6.83 -17.56 -8.37
C TYR A 286 7.43 -17.26 -7.01
N ILE A 287 8.48 -18.00 -6.64
CA ILE A 287 9.22 -17.81 -5.39
C ILE A 287 10.70 -17.73 -5.70
N ALA A 288 11.37 -16.70 -5.17
CA ALA A 288 12.81 -16.56 -5.24
C ALA A 288 13.48 -17.10 -3.96
N CYS A 289 14.53 -17.90 -4.17
CA CYS A 289 15.40 -18.43 -3.13
C CYS A 289 16.79 -17.83 -3.25
N ASN A 290 17.32 -17.29 -2.14
CA ASN A 290 18.62 -16.61 -2.13
C ASN A 290 19.76 -17.41 -1.46
N LEU A 291 19.46 -18.44 -0.65
CA LEU A 291 20.47 -19.29 -0.02
C LEU A 291 20.00 -20.75 0.00
N ASN A 292 20.94 -21.69 -0.13
CA ASN A 292 20.75 -23.14 -0.03
C ASN A 292 19.75 -23.78 -1.02
N GLY A 293 19.22 -23.00 -1.96
CA GLY A 293 18.23 -23.47 -2.94
C GLY A 293 18.19 -22.53 -4.13
N ASN A 294 19.24 -21.75 -4.31
CA ASN A 294 19.40 -20.66 -5.29
C ASN A 294 18.57 -20.88 -6.56
N GLY A 295 17.56 -20.05 -6.76
CA GLY A 295 16.71 -20.17 -7.93
C GLY A 295 15.40 -19.42 -7.80
N VAL A 296 14.72 -19.32 -8.93
CA VAL A 296 13.31 -18.93 -9.00
C VAL A 296 12.51 -20.17 -9.34
N TYR A 297 11.53 -20.48 -8.52
CA TYR A 297 10.65 -21.63 -8.66
C TYR A 297 9.24 -21.17 -9.00
N GLN A 298 8.62 -21.88 -9.94
CA GLN A 298 7.23 -21.70 -10.33
C GLN A 298 6.38 -22.82 -9.75
N PHE A 299 5.17 -22.47 -9.29
CA PHE A 299 4.10 -23.39 -8.91
C PHE A 299 2.88 -23.11 -9.78
N ASP A 300 2.24 -24.17 -10.29
CA ASP A 300 1.00 -24.09 -11.04
C ASP A 300 -0.20 -24.16 -10.09
N LEU A 301 -0.83 -23.03 -9.81
CA LEU A 301 -1.97 -22.94 -8.90
C LEU A 301 -3.23 -23.61 -9.45
N SER A 302 -3.28 -23.93 -10.74
CA SER A 302 -4.36 -24.68 -11.39
C SER A 302 -4.15 -26.19 -11.41
N ALA A 303 -2.97 -26.67 -10.99
CA ALA A 303 -2.63 -28.09 -10.99
C ALA A 303 -3.66 -28.92 -10.23
N GLY A 304 -4.12 -30.00 -10.84
CA GLY A 304 -5.15 -30.88 -10.25
C GLY A 304 -6.46 -30.16 -9.92
N GLY A 305 -6.80 -29.09 -10.65
CA GLY A 305 -7.98 -28.28 -10.36
C GLY A 305 -7.83 -27.39 -9.10
N GLY A 306 -6.59 -27.02 -8.76
CA GLY A 306 -6.26 -26.25 -7.55
C GLY A 306 -6.04 -27.12 -6.30
N ASN A 307 -5.90 -28.42 -6.47
CA ASN A 307 -5.62 -29.32 -5.35
C ASN A 307 -4.26 -28.99 -4.72
N PRO A 308 -4.16 -28.73 -3.41
CA PRO A 308 -2.92 -28.31 -2.76
C PRO A 308 -1.72 -29.25 -3.00
N THR A 309 -1.93 -30.57 -2.92
CA THR A 309 -0.87 -31.55 -3.16
C THR A 309 -0.37 -31.49 -4.61
N ALA A 310 -1.28 -31.34 -5.58
CA ALA A 310 -0.91 -31.22 -6.99
C ALA A 310 -0.19 -29.88 -7.27
N VAL A 311 -0.62 -28.78 -6.63
CA VAL A 311 0.07 -27.48 -6.71
C VAL A 311 1.50 -27.60 -6.19
N VAL A 312 1.71 -28.16 -5.00
CA VAL A 312 3.05 -28.36 -4.43
C VAL A 312 3.92 -29.25 -5.34
N ALA A 313 3.34 -30.33 -5.89
CA ALA A 313 4.04 -31.26 -6.79
C ALA A 313 4.39 -30.63 -8.15
N SER A 314 3.74 -29.55 -8.55
CA SER A 314 3.99 -28.84 -9.82
C SER A 314 5.26 -28.00 -9.81
N LYS A 315 5.96 -27.89 -8.68
CA LYS A 315 7.18 -27.11 -8.52
C LYS A 315 8.16 -27.31 -9.67
N THR A 316 8.54 -26.23 -10.32
CA THR A 316 9.50 -26.22 -11.44
C THR A 316 10.55 -25.14 -11.24
N LEU A 317 11.83 -25.47 -11.39
CA LEU A 317 12.92 -24.48 -11.42
C LEU A 317 12.91 -23.76 -12.76
N VAL A 318 12.79 -22.44 -12.74
CA VAL A 318 12.79 -21.60 -13.95
C VAL A 318 14.06 -20.76 -14.11
N ALA A 319 14.77 -20.48 -13.00
CA ALA A 319 16.08 -19.83 -12.97
C ALA A 319 16.91 -20.43 -11.84
N GLY A 320 18.20 -20.72 -12.05
CA GLY A 320 19.01 -21.42 -11.05
C GLY A 320 20.50 -21.03 -11.00
N THR A 321 20.88 -19.91 -11.59
CA THR A 321 22.30 -19.57 -11.74
C THR A 321 22.82 -18.66 -10.61
N TYR A 322 21.94 -17.86 -10.00
CA TYR A 322 22.31 -16.83 -9.02
C TYR A 322 21.45 -16.91 -7.75
N ASN A 323 21.80 -16.06 -6.78
CA ASN A 323 20.93 -15.74 -5.67
C ASN A 323 19.89 -14.73 -6.16
N TYR A 324 18.61 -15.07 -6.03
CA TYR A 324 17.48 -14.23 -6.43
C TYR A 324 16.75 -13.72 -5.22
N LEU A 325 16.33 -12.46 -5.29
CA LEU A 325 15.74 -11.71 -4.18
C LEU A 325 14.32 -11.27 -4.53
N GLY A 326 14.01 -9.97 -4.47
CA GLY A 326 12.67 -9.46 -4.73
C GLY A 326 12.11 -9.83 -6.10
N LEU A 327 10.82 -10.10 -6.14
CA LEU A 327 10.03 -10.28 -7.37
C LEU A 327 8.96 -9.21 -7.44
N GLN A 328 8.74 -8.65 -8.63
CA GLN A 328 7.66 -7.69 -8.85
C GLN A 328 7.03 -7.88 -10.22
N LEU A 329 5.73 -8.10 -10.25
CA LEU A 329 4.90 -7.98 -11.45
C LEU A 329 4.84 -6.50 -11.86
N ALA A 330 5.08 -6.21 -13.13
CA ALA A 330 5.02 -4.86 -13.68
C ALA A 330 3.75 -4.63 -14.53
N THR A 331 3.51 -3.38 -14.86
CA THR A 331 2.36 -2.96 -15.69
C THR A 331 2.43 -3.49 -17.13
N ASP A 332 3.63 -3.91 -17.60
CA ASP A 332 3.82 -4.59 -18.89
C ASP A 332 3.49 -6.10 -18.86
N GLY A 333 3.01 -6.61 -17.70
CA GLY A 333 2.63 -8.00 -17.50
C GLY A 333 3.79 -8.98 -17.32
N LYS A 334 5.02 -8.50 -17.15
CA LYS A 334 6.20 -9.32 -16.88
C LYS A 334 6.56 -9.27 -15.40
N ILE A 335 7.28 -10.30 -14.92
CA ILE A 335 7.83 -10.30 -13.58
C ILE A 335 9.32 -9.98 -13.63
N TYR A 336 9.71 -8.93 -12.91
CA TYR A 336 11.10 -8.49 -12.75
C TYR A 336 11.70 -9.16 -11.53
N VAL A 337 12.97 -9.54 -11.64
CA VAL A 337 13.68 -10.35 -10.66
C VAL A 337 14.95 -9.62 -10.23
N ALA A 338 15.02 -9.27 -8.95
CA ALA A 338 16.23 -8.71 -8.35
C ALA A 338 17.28 -9.80 -8.19
N ARG A 339 18.51 -9.50 -8.60
CA ARG A 339 19.66 -10.39 -8.46
C ARG A 339 20.56 -9.87 -7.35
N SER A 340 21.16 -10.78 -6.59
CA SER A 340 21.99 -10.44 -5.43
C SER A 340 23.05 -9.37 -5.77
N PRO A 341 23.18 -8.32 -4.96
CA PRO A 341 24.14 -7.24 -5.16
C PRO A 341 25.59 -7.65 -4.86
N PHE A 342 25.80 -8.79 -4.19
CA PHE A 342 27.13 -9.23 -3.73
C PHE A 342 28.13 -9.53 -4.86
N VAL A 343 27.72 -9.46 -6.12
CA VAL A 343 28.54 -9.81 -7.29
C VAL A 343 28.68 -8.62 -8.27
N GLY A 344 28.44 -7.39 -7.83
CA GLY A 344 28.56 -6.19 -8.68
C GLY A 344 27.52 -6.21 -9.84
N ASN A 345 26.30 -6.58 -9.54
CA ASN A 345 25.32 -6.97 -10.54
C ASN A 345 24.38 -5.80 -10.89
N SER A 346 24.63 -5.18 -12.02
CA SER A 346 23.79 -4.12 -12.59
C SER A 346 22.66 -4.62 -13.50
N TYR A 347 22.36 -5.91 -13.49
CA TYR A 347 21.35 -6.48 -14.38
C TYR A 347 20.13 -6.99 -13.61
N LEU A 348 18.95 -6.83 -14.22
CA LEU A 348 17.71 -7.48 -13.78
C LEU A 348 17.47 -8.75 -14.58
N GLY A 349 16.92 -9.77 -13.90
CA GLY A 349 16.24 -10.88 -14.54
C GLY A 349 14.80 -10.51 -14.91
N VAL A 350 14.25 -11.11 -15.96
CA VAL A 350 12.87 -10.91 -16.40
C VAL A 350 12.22 -12.24 -16.80
N ILE A 351 11.06 -12.50 -16.25
CA ILE A 351 10.13 -13.56 -16.69
C ILE A 351 9.16 -12.90 -17.69
N SER A 352 9.38 -13.14 -19.00
CA SER A 352 8.68 -12.41 -20.06
C SER A 352 7.29 -12.97 -20.38
N SER A 353 7.00 -14.22 -20.00
CA SER A 353 5.72 -14.89 -20.24
C SER A 353 5.26 -15.63 -18.98
N PRO A 354 4.96 -14.90 -17.87
CA PRO A 354 4.76 -15.51 -16.55
C PRO A 354 3.53 -16.41 -16.43
N ASN A 355 2.60 -16.35 -17.37
CA ASN A 355 1.44 -17.24 -17.42
C ASN A 355 1.79 -18.65 -17.93
N ASN A 356 2.93 -18.82 -18.61
CA ASN A 356 3.32 -20.09 -19.20
C ASN A 356 4.01 -21.01 -18.18
N ALA A 357 3.83 -22.31 -18.37
CA ALA A 357 4.36 -23.34 -17.47
C ALA A 357 5.85 -23.58 -17.67
N GLY A 358 6.58 -23.76 -16.57
CA GLY A 358 7.98 -24.14 -16.53
C GLY A 358 8.88 -23.17 -17.32
N THR A 359 9.84 -23.68 -18.06
CA THR A 359 10.77 -22.86 -18.83
C THR A 359 10.14 -22.06 -19.98
N SER A 360 8.90 -22.42 -20.38
CA SER A 360 8.13 -21.62 -21.35
C SER A 360 7.71 -20.26 -20.81
N CYS A 361 7.87 -20.00 -19.50
CA CYS A 361 7.71 -18.64 -18.93
C CYS A 361 8.78 -17.66 -19.44
N ASN A 362 9.79 -18.16 -20.15
CA ASN A 362 10.84 -17.41 -20.82
C ASN A 362 11.58 -16.45 -19.89
N TYR A 363 12.25 -17.02 -18.88
CA TYR A 363 13.14 -16.26 -18.01
C TYR A 363 14.44 -15.90 -18.73
N VAL A 364 14.84 -14.63 -18.64
CA VAL A 364 16.12 -14.11 -19.13
C VAL A 364 16.87 -13.48 -17.97
N ASP A 365 18.07 -13.96 -17.70
CA ASP A 365 18.81 -13.64 -16.48
C ASP A 365 19.39 -12.21 -16.47
N ALA A 366 19.99 -11.75 -17.56
CA ALA A 366 20.54 -10.40 -17.70
C ALA A 366 19.73 -9.62 -18.75
N ALA A 367 18.43 -9.45 -18.49
CA ALA A 367 17.50 -8.89 -19.46
C ALA A 367 17.57 -7.35 -19.55
N ILE A 368 17.90 -6.67 -18.46
CA ILE A 368 17.97 -5.20 -18.39
C ILE A 368 19.27 -4.80 -17.69
N ASP A 369 20.09 -4.01 -18.34
CA ASP A 369 21.25 -3.36 -17.76
C ASP A 369 20.82 -2.06 -17.09
N LEU A 370 21.07 -1.92 -15.80
CA LEU A 370 20.76 -0.73 -15.00
C LEU A 370 21.85 0.35 -15.08
N ASN A 371 22.75 0.25 -16.07
CA ASN A 371 23.83 1.22 -16.32
C ASN A 371 24.75 1.44 -15.10
N GLY A 372 25.14 0.36 -14.44
CA GLY A 372 26.04 0.37 -13.29
C GLY A 372 25.33 0.51 -11.92
N HIS A 373 24.02 0.77 -11.89
CA HIS A 373 23.21 0.74 -10.68
C HIS A 373 22.73 -0.68 -10.37
N ALA A 374 22.26 -0.92 -9.14
CA ALA A 374 21.83 -2.25 -8.71
C ALA A 374 20.41 -2.24 -8.16
N ALA A 375 19.64 -3.31 -8.40
CA ALA A 375 18.34 -3.49 -7.77
C ALA A 375 18.44 -3.70 -6.25
N SER A 376 19.61 -4.06 -5.75
CA SER A 376 19.83 -4.49 -4.38
C SER A 376 18.89 -5.66 -4.04
N TYR A 377 18.00 -5.53 -3.03
CA TYR A 377 17.17 -6.64 -2.57
C TYR A 377 15.74 -6.60 -3.12
N GLY A 378 15.24 -5.44 -3.54
CA GLY A 378 13.82 -5.34 -3.85
C GLY A 378 13.43 -4.32 -4.90
N PHE A 379 12.14 -4.14 -5.01
CA PHE A 379 11.43 -3.30 -5.96
C PHE A 379 10.38 -2.45 -5.25
N PRO A 380 9.79 -1.45 -5.93
CA PRO A 380 8.67 -0.73 -5.37
C PRO A 380 7.49 -1.65 -5.09
N ASN A 381 6.84 -1.42 -3.95
CA ASN A 381 5.65 -2.15 -3.55
C ASN A 381 4.40 -1.47 -4.13
N PHE A 382 3.54 -2.26 -4.76
CA PHE A 382 2.31 -1.80 -5.41
C PHE A 382 1.10 -2.62 -4.94
N ILE A 383 -0.09 -2.13 -5.22
CA ILE A 383 -1.27 -2.97 -5.32
C ILE A 383 -1.12 -3.78 -6.60
N ASP A 384 -0.89 -5.09 -6.50
CA ASP A 384 -0.46 -5.94 -7.63
C ASP A 384 -1.51 -6.09 -8.74
N SER A 385 -2.75 -5.66 -8.53
CA SER A 385 -3.75 -5.50 -9.59
C SER A 385 -3.51 -4.26 -10.45
N TYR A 386 -2.70 -3.31 -9.98
CA TYR A 386 -2.56 -1.95 -10.53
C TYR A 386 -3.88 -1.19 -10.69
N ASP A 387 -4.96 -1.66 -10.05
CA ASP A 387 -6.26 -0.99 -10.05
C ASP A 387 -6.34 0.06 -8.95
N TYR A 388 -5.91 1.28 -9.25
CA TYR A 388 -5.90 2.43 -8.34
C TYR A 388 -7.16 3.30 -8.47
N SER A 389 -8.23 2.84 -9.15
CA SER A 389 -9.36 3.65 -9.58
C SER A 389 -8.97 4.88 -10.43
N ASN A 390 -9.91 5.44 -11.18
CA ASN A 390 -9.66 6.57 -12.09
C ASN A 390 -9.45 7.91 -11.33
N THR A 391 -8.55 7.94 -10.36
CA THR A 391 -8.15 9.18 -9.70
C THR A 391 -7.25 9.97 -10.64
N VAL A 392 -7.85 10.87 -11.39
CA VAL A 392 -7.10 11.94 -12.05
C VAL A 392 -6.63 12.86 -10.93
N SER A 393 -5.35 12.77 -10.58
CA SER A 393 -4.72 13.68 -9.62
C SER A 393 -4.81 15.10 -10.16
N LYS A 394 -5.71 15.91 -9.63
CA LYS A 394 -5.84 17.31 -9.99
C LYS A 394 -5.68 18.17 -8.76
N CYS A 395 -4.59 18.91 -8.72
CA CYS A 395 -4.59 20.18 -8.01
C CYS A 395 -5.21 21.18 -8.97
N GLU A 396 -6.48 21.51 -8.78
CA GLU A 396 -7.09 22.58 -9.54
C GLU A 396 -6.32 23.86 -9.22
N THR A 397 -5.68 24.42 -10.23
CA THR A 397 -5.09 25.77 -10.20
C THR A 397 -6.19 26.81 -10.40
N GLY A 398 -7.32 26.65 -9.74
CA GLY A 398 -8.26 27.69 -9.42
C GLY A 398 -7.70 28.44 -8.22
N ILE A 399 -7.84 29.75 -8.17
CA ILE A 399 -7.57 30.61 -7.00
C ILE A 399 -7.82 29.76 -5.76
N ALA A 400 -6.77 29.57 -4.94
CA ALA A 400 -6.82 28.70 -3.77
C ALA A 400 -8.10 29.00 -3.02
N GLU A 401 -9.08 28.08 -3.08
CA GLU A 401 -10.10 28.04 -2.05
C GLU A 401 -9.31 27.73 -0.79
N GLN A 402 -9.07 28.79 -0.03
CA GLN A 402 -8.53 28.75 1.31
C GLN A 402 -9.31 27.64 2.00
N SER A 403 -8.64 26.61 2.44
CA SER A 403 -9.25 25.36 2.90
C SER A 403 -10.47 25.67 3.73
N ASP A 404 -11.64 25.14 3.38
CA ASP A 404 -12.91 25.42 4.07
C ASP A 404 -12.83 25.09 5.57
N ILE A 405 -11.82 24.34 5.99
CA ILE A 405 -11.49 24.04 7.39
C ILE A 405 -11.11 25.28 8.21
N GLU A 406 -10.49 26.31 7.60
CA GLU A 406 -10.21 27.56 8.29
C GLU A 406 -11.45 28.48 8.36
N LYS A 407 -12.44 28.30 7.51
CA LYS A 407 -13.65 29.13 7.48
C LYS A 407 -14.65 28.76 8.58
N LEU A 408 -14.72 27.51 9.01
CA LEU A 408 -15.64 27.07 10.06
C LEU A 408 -14.87 26.55 11.27
N LYS A 409 -15.06 27.21 12.42
CA LYS A 409 -14.60 26.73 13.72
C LYS A 409 -15.81 26.30 14.53
N VAL A 410 -15.75 25.08 15.10
CA VAL A 410 -16.80 24.51 15.95
C VAL A 410 -16.19 24.19 17.30
N PHE A 411 -16.67 24.89 18.34
CA PHE A 411 -16.08 24.79 19.68
C PHE A 411 -17.10 25.09 20.81
N PRO A 412 -16.83 24.59 22.03
CA PRO A 412 -15.79 23.66 22.40
C PRO A 412 -16.08 22.25 21.84
N ASN A 413 -15.06 21.43 21.66
CA ASN A 413 -15.20 20.02 21.36
C ASN A 413 -14.17 19.23 22.20
N PRO A 414 -14.60 18.46 23.21
CA PRO A 414 -15.98 18.17 23.60
C PRO A 414 -16.77 19.39 24.09
N PHE A 415 -18.09 19.37 23.87
CA PHE A 415 -19.01 20.40 24.36
C PHE A 415 -19.93 19.88 25.50
N SER A 416 -20.43 20.80 26.31
CA SER A 416 -21.35 20.47 27.42
C SER A 416 -22.69 21.22 27.30
N THR A 417 -22.77 22.47 27.74
CA THR A 417 -24.00 23.26 27.77
C THR A 417 -24.18 24.11 26.53
N GLN A 418 -23.09 24.41 25.83
CA GLN A 418 -23.10 25.25 24.63
C GLN A 418 -22.22 24.67 23.53
N LEU A 419 -22.61 24.90 22.29
CA LEU A 419 -21.83 24.61 21.09
C LEU A 419 -21.86 25.84 20.19
N THR A 420 -20.67 26.27 19.75
CA THR A 420 -20.49 27.48 18.96
C THR A 420 -19.99 27.13 17.57
N PHE A 421 -20.57 27.78 16.57
CA PHE A 421 -20.15 27.77 15.19
C PHE A 421 -19.68 29.17 14.81
N SER A 422 -18.42 29.30 14.37
CA SER A 422 -17.86 30.55 13.87
C SER A 422 -17.47 30.34 12.40
N TYR A 423 -18.17 31.04 11.52
CA TYR A 423 -17.99 30.94 10.08
C TYR A 423 -17.40 32.25 9.54
N ALA A 424 -16.23 32.15 8.94
CA ALA A 424 -15.46 33.35 8.51
C ALA A 424 -15.99 34.02 7.24
N ASP A 425 -17.05 33.48 6.63
CA ASP A 425 -17.69 34.06 5.46
C ASP A 425 -18.86 34.97 5.88
N ASN A 426 -18.98 36.15 5.28
CA ASN A 426 -20.06 37.11 5.58
C ASN A 426 -21.39 36.70 4.92
N GLU A 427 -21.50 35.51 4.41
CA GLU A 427 -22.73 34.96 3.82
C GLU A 427 -23.60 34.26 4.88
N GLN A 428 -24.90 34.21 4.62
CA GLN A 428 -25.85 33.49 5.44
C GLN A 428 -25.63 31.97 5.25
N ALA A 429 -25.53 31.23 6.34
CA ALA A 429 -25.35 29.78 6.33
C ALA A 429 -26.37 29.08 7.23
N VAL A 430 -26.71 27.86 6.90
CA VAL A 430 -27.59 26.99 7.66
C VAL A 430 -26.77 25.85 8.24
N VAL A 431 -26.74 25.73 9.56
CA VAL A 431 -26.15 24.57 10.23
C VAL A 431 -27.25 23.60 10.67
N SER A 432 -27.02 22.32 10.42
CA SER A 432 -27.85 21.21 10.90
C SER A 432 -26.99 20.29 11.77
N LEU A 433 -27.51 19.86 12.92
CA LEU A 433 -26.87 18.90 13.82
C LEU A 433 -27.68 17.61 13.86
N TYR A 434 -27.01 16.47 13.76
CA TYR A 434 -27.63 15.14 13.72
C TYR A 434 -27.08 14.27 14.84
N ASN A 435 -27.91 13.43 15.44
CA ASN A 435 -27.48 12.38 16.35
C ASN A 435 -26.87 11.18 15.56
N PHE A 436 -26.37 10.18 16.28
CA PHE A 436 -25.77 8.98 15.68
C PHE A 436 -26.74 8.10 14.87
N LEU A 437 -28.06 8.31 15.04
CA LEU A 437 -29.11 7.65 14.23
C LEU A 437 -29.44 8.45 12.95
N GLY A 438 -28.74 9.55 12.67
CA GLY A 438 -29.01 10.42 11.53
C GLY A 438 -30.24 11.33 11.71
N GLN A 439 -30.84 11.37 12.89
CA GLN A 439 -31.98 12.24 13.17
C GLN A 439 -31.47 13.66 13.41
N ARG A 440 -32.06 14.65 12.71
CA ARG A 440 -31.73 16.06 12.90
C ARG A 440 -32.27 16.58 14.23
N VAL A 441 -31.34 17.00 15.12
CA VAL A 441 -31.65 17.50 16.47
C VAL A 441 -31.61 19.03 16.59
N LEU A 442 -30.97 19.71 15.63
CA LEU A 442 -30.89 21.17 15.53
C LEU A 442 -30.81 21.59 14.06
N GLN A 443 -31.46 22.70 13.72
CA GLN A 443 -31.20 23.43 12.48
C GLN A 443 -31.34 24.92 12.77
N GLN A 444 -30.35 25.71 12.34
CA GLN A 444 -30.34 27.16 12.56
C GLN A 444 -29.60 27.88 11.44
N THR A 445 -30.13 29.04 11.06
CA THR A 445 -29.50 29.94 10.09
C THR A 445 -28.73 31.01 10.85
N PHE A 446 -27.53 31.35 10.41
CA PHE A 446 -26.71 32.39 11.04
C PHE A 446 -25.77 33.05 10.02
N THR A 447 -25.16 34.16 10.43
CA THR A 447 -24.09 34.83 9.70
C THR A 447 -22.93 35.05 10.66
N ASN A 448 -21.73 34.67 10.27
CA ASN A 448 -20.45 34.78 10.97
C ASN A 448 -20.34 33.98 12.29
N TYR A 449 -21.31 34.03 13.17
CA TYR A 449 -21.20 33.47 14.51
C TYR A 449 -22.55 33.03 15.06
N MET A 450 -22.60 31.86 15.68
CA MET A 450 -23.77 31.32 16.37
C MET A 450 -23.33 30.50 17.58
N SER A 451 -23.96 30.72 18.72
CA SER A 451 -23.82 29.83 19.87
C SER A 451 -25.21 29.29 20.25
N THR A 452 -25.32 28.00 20.44
CA THR A 452 -26.59 27.33 20.77
C THR A 452 -26.52 26.59 22.09
N ASN A 453 -27.62 26.65 22.86
CA ASN A 453 -27.77 25.85 24.06
C ASN A 453 -27.98 24.37 23.68
N THR A 454 -27.23 23.49 24.33
CA THR A 454 -27.22 22.04 24.06
C THR A 454 -27.48 21.20 25.28
N GLU A 455 -27.97 21.78 26.39
CA GLU A 455 -28.25 21.08 27.66
C GLU A 455 -29.21 19.90 27.46
N GLN A 456 -30.17 20.04 26.53
CA GLN A 456 -31.19 19.03 26.23
C GLN A 456 -30.65 17.84 25.43
N LEU A 457 -29.43 17.95 24.87
CA LEU A 457 -28.84 16.88 24.07
C LEU A 457 -28.23 15.80 24.99
N ALA A 458 -28.43 14.53 24.64
CA ALA A 458 -27.79 13.42 25.34
C ALA A 458 -26.27 13.38 25.09
N ASN A 459 -25.52 12.76 26.02
CA ASN A 459 -24.09 12.53 25.78
C ASN A 459 -23.89 11.60 24.59
N GLY A 460 -22.87 11.88 23.76
CA GLY A 460 -22.56 11.09 22.59
C GLY A 460 -22.00 11.90 21.42
N ILE A 461 -21.79 11.23 20.32
CA ILE A 461 -21.26 11.83 19.08
C ILE A 461 -22.42 12.44 18.30
N TYR A 462 -22.21 13.65 17.80
CA TYR A 462 -23.10 14.37 16.90
C TYR A 462 -22.34 14.72 15.61
N PHE A 463 -23.06 14.73 14.50
CA PHE A 463 -22.58 15.16 13.20
C PHE A 463 -23.21 16.49 12.84
N TYR A 464 -22.42 17.42 12.28
CA TYR A 464 -22.96 18.67 11.78
C TYR A 464 -22.75 18.82 10.29
N GLU A 465 -23.64 19.57 9.65
CA GLU A 465 -23.61 19.96 8.25
C GLU A 465 -23.91 21.46 8.15
N LEU A 466 -23.00 22.19 7.47
CA LEU A 466 -23.16 23.61 7.14
C LEU A 466 -23.41 23.77 5.66
N ARG A 467 -24.47 24.52 5.29
CA ARG A 467 -24.81 24.86 3.91
C ARG A 467 -24.96 26.36 3.74
N ASN A 468 -24.57 26.89 2.61
CA ASN A 468 -24.91 28.24 2.15
C ASN A 468 -25.67 28.19 0.82
N ASP A 469 -26.13 29.34 0.31
CA ASP A 469 -26.89 29.43 -0.94
C ASP A 469 -26.09 29.01 -2.19
N LYS A 470 -24.77 28.88 -2.11
CA LYS A 470 -23.87 28.47 -3.20
C LYS A 470 -23.49 26.99 -3.16
N VAL A 471 -24.22 26.17 -2.39
CA VAL A 471 -24.02 24.68 -2.34
C VAL A 471 -22.75 24.22 -1.61
N THR A 472 -22.06 25.07 -0.88
CA THR A 472 -20.92 24.61 -0.07
C THR A 472 -21.42 23.83 1.13
N VAL A 473 -21.01 22.57 1.26
CA VAL A 473 -21.38 21.71 2.38
C VAL A 473 -20.14 21.40 3.18
N MET A 474 -20.05 21.94 4.39
CA MET A 474 -19.05 21.52 5.37
C MET A 474 -19.65 20.55 6.34
N LYS A 475 -18.95 19.46 6.67
CA LYS A 475 -19.41 18.42 7.59
C LYS A 475 -18.32 18.13 8.62
N GLY A 476 -18.76 17.75 9.82
CA GLY A 476 -17.84 17.31 10.84
C GLY A 476 -18.55 16.61 11.99
N LYS A 477 -17.78 16.25 13.02
CA LYS A 477 -18.26 15.59 14.22
C LYS A 477 -17.88 16.37 15.48
N VAL A 478 -18.75 16.34 16.49
CA VAL A 478 -18.49 16.91 17.80
C VAL A 478 -18.96 15.93 18.90
N LEU A 479 -18.29 15.97 20.04
CA LEU A 479 -18.57 15.09 21.17
C LEU A 479 -19.27 15.86 22.26
N LYS A 480 -20.48 15.43 22.67
CA LYS A 480 -21.21 15.91 23.84
C LYS A 480 -20.74 15.14 25.06
N GLN A 481 -20.27 15.85 26.08
CA GLN A 481 -19.97 15.31 27.42
C GLN A 481 -20.72 16.11 28.48
N GLY A 482 -21.42 15.41 29.40
CA GLY A 482 -22.03 16.05 30.55
C GLY A 482 -20.96 16.63 31.51
N GLN A 483 -21.28 17.68 32.23
CA GLN A 483 -20.44 18.11 33.38
C GLN A 483 -20.45 17.00 34.43
N GLU A 484 -19.29 16.53 34.86
CA GLU A 484 -19.19 15.74 36.09
C GLU A 484 -19.74 16.59 37.24
N LYS A 485 -20.83 16.14 37.88
CA LYS A 485 -21.27 16.73 39.14
C LYS A 485 -20.18 16.39 40.16
N THR A 486 -19.31 17.33 40.46
CA THR A 486 -18.49 17.27 41.68
C THR A 486 -19.45 17.30 42.84
N SER A 487 -19.75 16.14 43.43
CA SER A 487 -20.40 16.04 44.74
C SER A 487 -19.42 16.60 45.76
N ARG A 488 -19.80 17.74 46.33
CA ARG A 488 -19.21 18.25 47.58
C ARG A 488 -19.78 17.47 48.74
#